data_cae2af6f2eaec5c5e4821b0a79ff188a
#
_entry.id   cae2af6f2eaec5c5e4821b0a79ff188a
#
_cell.length_a   1.000
_cell.length_b   1.000
_cell.length_c   1.000
_cell.angle_alpha   90.00
_cell.angle_beta   90.00
_cell.angle_gamma   90.00
#
_symmetry.space_group_name_H-M   'P 1'
#
loop_
_entity.id
_entity.type
_entity.pdbx_description
1 polymer ?
#
loop_
_entity_poly.entity_id
_entity_poly.type
_entity_poly.pdbx_seq_one_letter_code
_entity_poly.pdbx_strand_id
1 'polypeptide(L)'
;ICNAYPKITGHNVERKYTDLWVKQNPDKVKPNITSNALKRNLVWFSLFKAVPLPMRDSVYDDGGWWSSDNQTSDIMEFIDYYSALDFLPELTDFSSETNAFFSIVNDTTHSGQKLQPPEYEPAIEITNKKKSPVEKYRSVDGNIAMFKRLGEWIEYMKENGCYDNTRIIVVSDHGIGTDEGKELDFPAEWPMSYNPDHNHPLLFVKDFNAKGKLVINNDFMTNADVPAIAFKGIVENPVNPFTGKEITEVPPEEKKASGIVTTHNWRPGGNGLYTFKVPENDWYTIKENLFDFNNWEKGIK
;
A
#
# COMPACT_ATOMS: atom_id res chain seq x y z
N ILE A 1 -15.07 11.96 -3.94
CA ILE A 1 -13.78 12.53 -3.48
C ILE A 1 -13.19 13.38 -4.59
N CYS A 2 -13.02 12.87 -5.83
CA CYS A 2 -12.44 13.61 -6.95
C CYS A 2 -13.14 14.95 -7.27
N ASN A 3 -14.44 15.07 -7.02
CA ASN A 3 -15.16 16.32 -7.25
C ASN A 3 -14.89 17.41 -6.19
N ALA A 4 -14.41 17.02 -5.01
CA ALA A 4 -14.05 17.95 -3.94
C ALA A 4 -12.62 18.51 -4.08
N TYR A 5 -11.77 17.86 -4.90
CA TYR A 5 -10.38 18.22 -5.10
C TYR A 5 -10.05 18.27 -6.59
N PRO A 6 -10.38 19.36 -7.28
CA PRO A 6 -10.21 19.46 -8.73
C PRO A 6 -8.75 19.37 -9.22
N LYS A 7 -7.77 19.48 -8.32
CA LYS A 7 -6.36 19.23 -8.63
C LYS A 7 -5.95 17.75 -8.49
N ILE A 8 -6.73 16.95 -7.77
CA ILE A 8 -6.58 15.50 -7.67
C ILE A 8 -7.71 14.89 -8.48
N THR A 9 -7.57 14.90 -9.77
CA THR A 9 -8.54 14.29 -10.66
C THR A 9 -8.07 12.88 -10.95
N GLY A 10 -8.62 11.86 -10.37
CA GLY A 10 -8.50 10.46 -10.62
C GLY A 10 -7.76 10.00 -11.91
N HIS A 11 -8.02 8.84 -12.40
CA HIS A 11 -7.34 8.13 -13.49
C HIS A 11 -6.73 8.95 -14.67
N ASN A 12 -7.22 10.13 -14.98
CA ASN A 12 -6.67 10.93 -16.08
C ASN A 12 -5.35 11.65 -15.70
N VAL A 13 -5.13 11.93 -14.42
CA VAL A 13 -3.89 12.56 -13.94
C VAL A 13 -2.80 11.52 -13.81
N GLU A 14 -3.13 10.36 -13.26
CA GLU A 14 -2.22 9.22 -13.15
C GLU A 14 -1.65 8.88 -14.53
N ARG A 15 -2.49 8.64 -15.53
CA ARG A 15 -2.06 8.36 -16.90
C ARG A 15 -1.20 9.45 -17.49
N LYS A 16 -1.48 10.71 -17.21
CA LYS A 16 -0.67 11.82 -17.70
C LYS A 16 0.78 11.73 -17.19
N TYR A 17 0.97 11.42 -15.92
CA TYR A 17 2.29 11.27 -15.33
C TYR A 17 2.97 9.98 -15.76
N THR A 18 2.25 8.90 -15.87
CA THR A 18 2.73 7.64 -16.44
C THR A 18 3.22 7.82 -17.87
N ASP A 19 2.41 8.42 -18.74
CA ASP A 19 2.75 8.67 -20.13
C ASP A 19 3.96 9.62 -20.23
N LEU A 20 4.02 10.64 -19.38
CA LEU A 20 5.14 11.58 -19.33
C LEU A 20 6.41 10.86 -18.88
N TRP A 21 6.33 10.05 -17.82
CA TRP A 21 7.46 9.29 -17.30
C TRP A 21 8.01 8.30 -18.35
N VAL A 22 7.14 7.53 -19.00
CA VAL A 22 7.51 6.61 -20.08
C VAL A 22 8.15 7.35 -21.24
N LYS A 23 7.62 8.51 -21.60
CA LYS A 23 8.20 9.36 -22.66
C LYS A 23 9.60 9.88 -22.32
N GLN A 24 9.84 10.22 -21.06
CA GLN A 24 11.14 10.67 -20.56
C GLN A 24 12.14 9.51 -20.38
N ASN A 25 11.65 8.29 -20.20
CA ASN A 25 12.43 7.09 -19.90
C ASN A 25 12.16 5.95 -20.89
N PRO A 26 12.31 6.14 -22.21
CA PRO A 26 11.93 5.15 -23.22
C PRO A 26 12.74 3.85 -23.14
N ASP A 27 13.96 3.93 -22.59
CA ASP A 27 14.87 2.79 -22.47
C ASP A 27 14.60 1.95 -21.19
N LYS A 28 13.80 2.47 -20.26
CA LYS A 28 13.50 1.80 -19.00
C LYS A 28 12.26 0.93 -19.05
N VAL A 29 11.40 1.13 -20.04
CA VAL A 29 10.13 0.41 -20.19
C VAL A 29 9.93 -0.03 -21.63
N LYS A 30 9.64 -1.32 -21.83
CA LYS A 30 9.25 -1.80 -23.16
C LYS A 30 7.81 -1.37 -23.47
N PRO A 31 7.53 -0.86 -24.69
CA PRO A 31 6.19 -0.49 -25.08
C PRO A 31 5.21 -1.67 -24.97
N ASN A 32 4.04 -1.39 -24.46
CA ASN A 32 3.15 -2.31 -23.77
C ASN A 32 2.14 -3.08 -24.61
N ILE A 33 1.98 -2.80 -25.87
CA ILE A 33 0.98 -3.53 -26.67
C ILE A 33 1.66 -4.19 -27.83
N THR A 34 1.97 -5.46 -27.66
CA THR A 34 2.30 -6.28 -28.80
C THR A 34 1.04 -6.42 -29.67
N SER A 35 1.19 -6.33 -30.99
CA SER A 35 0.13 -6.64 -31.96
C SER A 35 -0.59 -7.97 -31.66
N ASN A 36 0.09 -8.88 -30.98
CA ASN A 36 -0.43 -10.19 -30.57
C ASN A 36 -1.39 -10.10 -29.38
N ALA A 37 -1.12 -9.29 -28.38
CA ALA A 37 -2.03 -9.07 -27.24
C ALA A 37 -3.34 -8.43 -27.72
N LEU A 38 -3.26 -7.44 -28.59
CA LEU A 38 -4.45 -6.81 -29.18
C LEU A 38 -5.28 -7.81 -29.98
N LYS A 39 -4.65 -8.62 -30.86
CA LYS A 39 -5.35 -9.64 -31.63
C LYS A 39 -6.01 -10.68 -30.71
N ARG A 40 -5.29 -11.16 -29.70
CA ARG A 40 -5.84 -12.09 -28.70
C ARG A 40 -7.07 -11.49 -28.00
N ASN A 41 -6.96 -10.29 -27.50
CA ASN A 41 -8.04 -9.63 -26.78
C ASN A 41 -9.27 -9.40 -27.66
N LEU A 42 -9.09 -9.04 -28.94
CA LEU A 42 -10.19 -8.91 -29.90
C LEU A 42 -10.91 -10.25 -30.13
N VAL A 43 -10.18 -11.34 -30.24
CA VAL A 43 -10.77 -12.69 -30.42
C VAL A 43 -11.57 -13.09 -29.18
N TRP A 44 -10.99 -13.00 -27.99
CA TRP A 44 -11.63 -13.36 -26.73
C TRP A 44 -12.85 -12.49 -26.44
N PHE A 45 -12.76 -11.19 -26.69
CA PHE A 45 -13.87 -10.28 -26.52
C PHE A 45 -15.03 -10.57 -27.47
N SER A 46 -14.71 -10.93 -28.72
CA SER A 46 -15.72 -11.36 -29.69
C SER A 46 -16.38 -12.67 -29.29
N LEU A 47 -15.59 -13.63 -28.79
CA LEU A 47 -16.10 -14.90 -28.27
C LEU A 47 -17.00 -14.66 -27.05
N PHE A 48 -16.57 -13.87 -26.08
CA PHE A 48 -17.35 -13.53 -24.89
C PHE A 48 -18.73 -12.92 -25.25
N LYS A 49 -18.77 -12.08 -26.28
CA LYS A 49 -20.04 -11.52 -26.78
C LYS A 49 -20.93 -12.55 -27.49
N ALA A 50 -20.33 -13.50 -28.19
CA ALA A 50 -21.03 -14.48 -29.02
C ALA A 50 -21.58 -15.67 -28.25
N VAL A 51 -20.97 -16.06 -27.12
CA VAL A 51 -21.40 -17.23 -26.35
C VAL A 51 -22.71 -16.96 -25.58
N PRO A 52 -23.55 -18.01 -25.37
CA PRO A 52 -24.73 -17.92 -24.51
C PRO A 52 -24.40 -17.50 -23.09
N LEU A 53 -25.33 -16.83 -22.42
CA LEU A 53 -25.17 -16.33 -21.04
C LEU A 53 -24.58 -17.35 -20.04
N PRO A 54 -25.03 -18.63 -20.01
CA PRO A 54 -24.49 -19.61 -19.07
C PRO A 54 -23.00 -19.96 -19.29
N MET A 55 -22.45 -19.66 -20.46
CA MET A 55 -21.06 -19.94 -20.79
C MET A 55 -20.14 -18.71 -20.63
N ARG A 56 -20.70 -17.54 -20.35
CA ARG A 56 -19.91 -16.30 -20.28
C ARG A 56 -18.90 -16.31 -19.16
N ASP A 57 -19.22 -16.85 -18.01
CA ASP A 57 -18.29 -16.92 -16.88
C ASP A 57 -17.05 -17.75 -17.23
N SER A 58 -17.25 -18.88 -17.92
CA SER A 58 -16.12 -19.72 -18.38
C SER A 58 -15.25 -19.04 -19.43
N VAL A 59 -15.83 -18.17 -20.26
CA VAL A 59 -15.08 -17.40 -21.27
C VAL A 59 -14.46 -16.15 -20.66
N TYR A 60 -15.08 -15.60 -19.64
CA TYR A 60 -14.57 -14.44 -18.94
C TYR A 60 -13.28 -14.75 -18.17
N ASP A 61 -13.18 -15.93 -17.54
CA ASP A 61 -11.99 -16.44 -16.85
C ASP A 61 -11.36 -15.38 -15.92
N ASP A 62 -12.21 -14.77 -15.09
CA ASP A 62 -11.87 -13.64 -14.22
C ASP A 62 -11.11 -12.48 -14.91
N GLY A 63 -11.30 -12.35 -16.22
CA GLY A 63 -10.64 -11.33 -17.04
C GLY A 63 -9.17 -11.63 -17.38
N GLY A 64 -8.70 -12.84 -17.11
CA GLY A 64 -7.30 -13.24 -17.33
C GLY A 64 -6.79 -13.04 -18.75
N TRP A 65 -7.67 -13.13 -19.75
CA TRP A 65 -7.33 -12.88 -21.16
C TRP A 65 -7.31 -11.38 -21.53
N TRP A 66 -7.90 -10.52 -20.71
CA TRP A 66 -7.94 -9.07 -20.95
C TRP A 66 -6.61 -8.40 -20.63
N SER A 67 -5.81 -8.99 -19.75
CA SER A 67 -4.50 -8.45 -19.42
C SER A 67 -3.57 -8.47 -20.65
N SER A 68 -2.79 -7.43 -20.82
CA SER A 68 -1.56 -7.44 -21.62
C SER A 68 -0.68 -8.59 -21.14
N ASP A 69 0.29 -9.05 -21.94
CA ASP A 69 1.25 -10.08 -21.47
C ASP A 69 1.66 -9.80 -20.03
N ASN A 70 1.49 -10.78 -19.14
CA ASN A 70 1.56 -10.63 -17.68
C ASN A 70 2.77 -9.83 -17.16
N GLN A 71 3.88 -9.78 -17.91
CA GLN A 71 5.07 -9.00 -17.56
C GLN A 71 4.97 -7.50 -17.90
N THR A 72 4.12 -7.12 -18.83
CA THR A 72 3.99 -5.72 -19.25
C THR A 72 2.88 -4.98 -18.53
N SER A 73 1.84 -5.68 -18.07
CA SER A 73 0.80 -5.08 -17.22
C SER A 73 1.35 -4.69 -15.86
N ASP A 74 2.10 -5.57 -15.23
CA ASP A 74 2.62 -5.37 -13.88
C ASP A 74 3.59 -4.18 -13.80
N ILE A 75 4.46 -4.02 -14.82
CA ILE A 75 5.37 -2.86 -14.84
C ILE A 75 4.64 -1.54 -15.07
N MET A 76 3.60 -1.52 -15.90
CA MET A 76 2.84 -0.29 -16.16
C MET A 76 2.00 0.10 -14.97
N GLU A 77 1.38 -0.85 -14.29
CA GLU A 77 0.69 -0.60 -13.03
C GLU A 77 1.65 -0.05 -11.98
N PHE A 78 2.83 -0.64 -11.85
CA PHE A 78 3.88 -0.11 -10.98
C PHE A 78 4.26 1.32 -11.35
N ILE A 79 4.44 1.63 -12.65
CA ILE A 79 4.82 2.97 -13.11
C ILE A 79 3.71 3.97 -12.86
N ASP A 80 2.43 3.59 -12.89
CA ASP A 80 1.32 4.47 -12.53
C ASP A 80 1.52 5.03 -11.11
N TYR A 81 1.89 4.18 -10.16
CA TYR A 81 2.16 4.60 -8.78
C TYR A 81 3.53 5.26 -8.60
N TYR A 82 4.57 4.69 -9.20
CA TYR A 82 5.92 5.20 -9.10
C TYR A 82 6.06 6.60 -9.69
N SER A 83 5.49 6.84 -10.86
CA SER A 83 5.55 8.15 -11.51
C SER A 83 4.85 9.23 -10.69
N ALA A 84 3.77 8.90 -9.98
CA ALA A 84 3.11 9.84 -9.09
C ALA A 84 4.03 10.28 -7.94
N LEU A 85 4.87 9.39 -7.43
CA LEU A 85 5.88 9.74 -6.42
C LEU A 85 7.04 10.53 -7.02
N ASP A 86 7.50 10.14 -8.21
CA ASP A 86 8.59 10.80 -8.91
C ASP A 86 8.27 12.26 -9.28
N PHE A 87 7.00 12.53 -9.60
CA PHE A 87 6.49 13.87 -9.90
C PHE A 87 5.85 14.59 -8.71
N LEU A 88 6.05 14.13 -7.48
CA LEU A 88 5.51 14.83 -6.29
C LEU A 88 5.90 16.31 -6.21
N PRO A 89 7.15 16.72 -6.55
CA PRO A 89 7.50 18.13 -6.58
C PRO A 89 6.59 18.96 -7.51
N GLU A 90 6.32 18.48 -8.72
CA GLU A 90 5.46 19.18 -9.69
C GLU A 90 3.98 19.16 -9.28
N LEU A 91 3.57 18.17 -8.48
CA LEU A 91 2.22 18.07 -7.94
C LEU A 91 1.99 18.96 -6.72
N THR A 92 3.07 19.44 -6.11
CA THR A 92 3.02 20.22 -4.87
C THR A 92 2.83 21.71 -5.19
N ASP A 93 1.76 22.29 -4.66
CA ASP A 93 1.44 23.71 -4.80
C ASP A 93 1.57 24.41 -3.44
N PHE A 94 2.45 25.37 -3.35
CA PHE A 94 2.70 26.18 -2.13
C PHE A 94 1.91 27.48 -2.10
N SER A 95 1.06 27.75 -3.08
CA SER A 95 0.31 29.01 -3.20
C SER A 95 -0.92 29.09 -2.28
N SER A 96 -1.26 28.02 -1.55
CA SER A 96 -2.42 28.02 -0.66
C SER A 96 -2.17 28.88 0.57
N GLU A 97 -3.04 29.87 0.82
CA GLU A 97 -3.07 30.67 2.04
C GLU A 97 -3.84 29.98 3.19
N THR A 98 -4.42 28.81 2.92
CA THR A 98 -5.22 28.07 3.89
C THR A 98 -4.60 26.72 4.21
N ASN A 99 -4.93 26.20 5.41
CA ASN A 99 -4.54 24.83 5.77
C ASN A 99 -5.11 23.83 4.77
N ALA A 100 -4.29 22.89 4.37
CA ALA A 100 -4.67 21.83 3.43
C ALA A 100 -4.42 20.45 4.04
N PHE A 101 -5.27 19.50 3.69
CA PHE A 101 -5.10 18.09 3.99
C PHE A 101 -5.01 17.33 2.67
N PHE A 102 -3.96 16.54 2.52
CA PHE A 102 -3.74 15.68 1.35
C PHE A 102 -3.70 14.23 1.78
N SER A 103 -4.38 13.39 1.05
CA SER A 103 -4.31 11.93 1.20
C SER A 103 -3.90 11.33 -0.13
N ILE A 104 -2.79 10.59 -0.12
CA ILE A 104 -2.24 9.90 -1.29
C ILE A 104 -2.28 8.40 -0.98
N VAL A 105 -2.91 7.61 -1.84
CA VAL A 105 -2.83 6.15 -1.82
C VAL A 105 -1.89 5.73 -2.94
N ASN A 106 -0.90 4.91 -2.62
CA ASN A 106 0.15 4.56 -3.56
C ASN A 106 0.63 3.12 -3.34
N ASP A 107 0.59 2.31 -4.40
CA ASP A 107 0.91 0.88 -4.37
C ASP A 107 2.33 0.54 -4.88
N THR A 108 3.24 1.51 -4.93
CA THR A 108 4.64 1.28 -5.34
C THR A 108 5.30 0.14 -4.55
N THR A 109 4.88 -0.09 -3.31
CA THR A 109 5.44 -1.12 -2.43
C THR A 109 4.74 -2.47 -2.53
N HIS A 110 3.62 -2.57 -3.26
CA HIS A 110 2.76 -3.77 -3.30
C HIS A 110 3.40 -4.93 -4.06
N SER A 111 4.02 -4.67 -5.20
CA SER A 111 4.59 -5.71 -6.06
C SER A 111 6.08 -5.55 -6.28
N GLY A 112 6.80 -6.69 -6.31
CA GLY A 112 8.22 -6.69 -6.66
C GLY A 112 8.42 -6.38 -8.14
N GLN A 113 9.23 -5.37 -8.45
CA GLN A 113 9.58 -4.98 -9.80
C GLN A 113 11.10 -4.99 -10.00
N LYS A 114 11.53 -4.94 -11.25
CA LYS A 114 12.95 -4.78 -11.58
C LYS A 114 13.34 -3.31 -11.40
N LEU A 115 14.02 -3.04 -10.30
CA LEU A 115 14.49 -1.71 -9.94
C LEU A 115 16.01 -1.71 -9.93
N GLN A 116 16.63 -0.78 -10.67
CA GLN A 116 18.08 -0.72 -10.81
C GLN A 116 18.73 0.03 -9.64
N PRO A 117 19.52 -0.65 -8.78
CA PRO A 117 20.34 0.04 -7.78
C PRO A 117 21.41 0.93 -8.44
N PRO A 118 21.88 2.01 -7.78
CA PRO A 118 21.51 2.45 -6.43
C PRO A 118 20.27 3.33 -6.37
N GLU A 119 19.73 3.76 -7.52
CA GLU A 119 18.62 4.71 -7.58
C GLU A 119 17.26 4.04 -7.42
N TYR A 120 17.19 2.71 -7.61
CA TYR A 120 15.97 1.93 -7.55
C TYR A 120 14.88 2.45 -8.48
N GLU A 121 15.30 2.82 -9.67
CA GLU A 121 14.40 3.20 -10.76
C GLU A 121 13.99 1.98 -11.58
N PRO A 122 12.79 1.99 -12.20
CA PRO A 122 12.35 0.94 -13.09
C PRO A 122 13.36 0.63 -14.19
N ALA A 123 13.60 -0.64 -14.46
CA ALA A 123 14.53 -1.09 -15.49
C ALA A 123 14.06 -2.35 -16.20
N ILE A 124 14.37 -2.48 -17.50
CA ILE A 124 14.09 -3.68 -18.29
C ILE A 124 14.94 -4.86 -17.77
N GLU A 125 16.21 -4.59 -17.50
CA GLU A 125 17.17 -5.55 -16.97
C GLU A 125 18.00 -4.90 -15.87
N ILE A 126 18.27 -5.65 -14.82
CA ILE A 126 19.13 -5.18 -13.72
C ILE A 126 20.56 -5.58 -14.00
N THR A 127 21.44 -4.59 -14.04
CA THR A 127 22.87 -4.75 -14.19
C THR A 127 23.58 -4.55 -12.84
N ASN A 128 24.69 -5.25 -12.60
CA ASN A 128 25.52 -5.09 -11.39
C ASN A 128 24.73 -5.27 -10.08
N LYS A 129 23.89 -6.28 -10.00
CA LYS A 129 23.15 -6.61 -8.80
C LYS A 129 24.11 -6.99 -7.65
N LYS A 130 24.42 -6.02 -6.77
CA LYS A 130 24.99 -6.35 -5.46
C LYS A 130 23.85 -6.90 -4.62
N LYS A 131 23.97 -8.16 -4.21
CA LYS A 131 23.01 -8.76 -3.30
C LYS A 131 23.01 -8.00 -1.98
N SER A 132 21.91 -7.30 -1.69
CA SER A 132 21.64 -6.78 -0.36
C SER A 132 21.27 -7.95 0.56
N PRO A 133 21.65 -7.94 1.84
CA PRO A 133 21.17 -8.94 2.80
C PRO A 133 19.64 -9.03 2.88
N VAL A 134 18.94 -7.97 2.52
CA VAL A 134 17.48 -7.87 2.55
C VAL A 134 16.79 -8.20 1.22
N GLU A 135 17.54 -8.52 0.15
CA GLU A 135 16.99 -8.89 -1.17
C GLU A 135 16.13 -10.16 -1.18
N LYS A 136 16.17 -10.93 -0.11
CA LYS A 136 15.30 -12.11 0.06
C LYS A 136 13.82 -11.71 0.22
N TYR A 137 13.54 -10.45 0.57
CA TYR A 137 12.18 -9.96 0.77
C TYR A 137 11.63 -9.32 -0.50
N ARG A 138 10.47 -9.78 -0.94
CA ARG A 138 9.87 -9.47 -2.24
C ARG A 138 9.62 -7.97 -2.49
N SER A 139 9.33 -7.20 -1.46
CA SER A 139 8.93 -5.79 -1.59
C SER A 139 10.01 -4.79 -1.22
N VAL A 140 11.21 -5.24 -0.86
CA VAL A 140 12.28 -4.34 -0.35
C VAL A 140 12.68 -3.29 -1.38
N ASP A 141 12.85 -3.69 -2.64
CA ASP A 141 13.27 -2.75 -3.69
C ASP A 141 12.20 -1.67 -3.91
N GLY A 142 10.91 -2.03 -3.90
CA GLY A 142 9.80 -1.08 -3.99
C GLY A 142 9.74 -0.12 -2.80
N ASN A 143 9.98 -0.62 -1.58
CA ASN A 143 10.07 0.23 -0.39
C ASN A 143 11.23 1.23 -0.49
N ILE A 144 12.41 0.78 -0.94
CA ILE A 144 13.57 1.68 -1.13
C ILE A 144 13.23 2.74 -2.19
N ALA A 145 12.63 2.35 -3.32
CA ALA A 145 12.22 3.28 -4.37
C ALA A 145 11.25 4.35 -3.82
N MET A 146 10.23 3.94 -3.10
CA MET A 146 9.25 4.82 -2.48
C MET A 146 9.92 5.81 -1.51
N PHE A 147 10.77 5.33 -0.60
CA PHE A 147 11.44 6.20 0.37
C PHE A 147 12.44 7.14 -0.29
N LYS A 148 13.10 6.76 -1.38
CA LYS A 148 13.97 7.67 -2.14
C LYS A 148 13.14 8.81 -2.75
N ARG A 149 12.04 8.49 -3.43
CA ARG A 149 11.15 9.53 -4.00
C ARG A 149 10.57 10.45 -2.93
N LEU A 150 10.13 9.90 -1.80
CA LEU A 150 9.70 10.71 -0.66
C LEU A 150 10.82 11.57 -0.10
N GLY A 151 12.04 11.05 -0.04
CA GLY A 151 13.22 11.82 0.39
C GLY A 151 13.47 13.05 -0.50
N GLU A 152 13.40 12.88 -1.82
CA GLU A 152 13.54 13.97 -2.80
C GLU A 152 12.42 15.01 -2.63
N TRP A 153 11.20 14.58 -2.45
CA TRP A 153 10.09 15.48 -2.17
C TRP A 153 10.25 16.22 -0.83
N ILE A 154 10.76 15.58 0.20
CA ILE A 154 11.07 16.21 1.49
C ILE A 154 12.14 17.31 1.31
N GLU A 155 13.20 17.06 0.55
CA GLU A 155 14.20 18.10 0.26
C GLU A 155 13.57 19.27 -0.52
N TYR A 156 12.76 18.98 -1.52
CA TYR A 156 12.01 20.00 -2.25
C TYR A 156 11.12 20.86 -1.31
N MET A 157 10.43 20.24 -0.35
CA MET A 157 9.65 20.99 0.65
C MET A 157 10.52 21.86 1.56
N LYS A 158 11.72 21.41 1.91
CA LYS A 158 12.68 22.19 2.71
C LYS A 158 13.16 23.41 1.94
N GLU A 159 13.53 23.22 0.66
CA GLU A 159 13.96 24.31 -0.22
C GLU A 159 12.88 25.37 -0.42
N ASN A 160 11.63 24.98 -0.41
CA ASN A 160 10.46 25.85 -0.56
C ASN A 160 9.87 26.34 0.77
N GLY A 161 10.50 26.03 1.91
CA GLY A 161 10.15 26.57 3.23
C GLY A 161 8.84 26.03 3.83
N CYS A 162 8.27 24.94 3.28
CA CYS A 162 7.01 24.38 3.78
C CYS A 162 7.19 23.09 4.61
N TYR A 163 8.39 22.56 4.70
CA TYR A 163 8.65 21.33 5.46
C TYR A 163 8.30 21.45 6.94
N ASP A 164 8.68 22.56 7.57
CA ASP A 164 8.48 22.74 9.01
C ASP A 164 7.01 22.85 9.41
N ASN A 165 6.17 23.44 8.58
CA ASN A 165 4.75 23.61 8.83
C ASN A 165 3.87 22.46 8.24
N THR A 166 4.49 21.39 7.81
CA THR A 166 3.79 20.21 7.27
C THR A 166 3.95 19.01 8.19
N ARG A 167 2.84 18.40 8.60
CA ARG A 167 2.84 17.06 9.21
C ARG A 167 2.77 16.02 8.10
N ILE A 168 3.71 15.05 8.12
CA ILE A 168 3.75 13.96 7.14
C ILE A 168 3.50 12.65 7.88
N ILE A 169 2.52 11.88 7.43
CA ILE A 169 2.20 10.57 7.96
C ILE A 169 2.28 9.58 6.80
N VAL A 170 3.19 8.61 6.91
CA VAL A 170 3.27 7.49 5.97
C VAL A 170 2.80 6.25 6.72
N VAL A 171 1.76 5.63 6.22
CA VAL A 171 1.13 4.47 6.83
C VAL A 171 0.80 3.44 5.78
N SER A 172 1.06 2.16 6.05
CA SER A 172 0.57 1.06 5.23
C SER A 172 -0.70 0.44 5.83
N ASP A 173 -1.51 -0.17 4.99
CA ASP A 173 -2.72 -0.89 5.39
C ASP A 173 -2.39 -2.19 6.13
N HIS A 174 -1.31 -2.89 5.70
CA HIS A 174 -0.78 -4.10 6.33
C HIS A 174 0.72 -4.23 6.07
N GLY A 175 1.34 -5.20 6.72
CA GLY A 175 2.70 -5.65 6.44
C GLY A 175 2.76 -6.72 5.35
N ILE A 176 3.94 -7.27 5.12
CA ILE A 176 4.12 -8.40 4.21
C ILE A 176 4.74 -9.57 4.97
N GLY A 177 4.28 -10.78 4.67
CA GLY A 177 4.86 -11.99 5.27
C GLY A 177 6.34 -12.12 4.93
N THR A 178 7.15 -12.06 5.97
CA THR A 178 8.59 -12.32 5.89
C THR A 178 8.90 -13.70 6.47
N ASP A 179 10.13 -14.20 6.28
CA ASP A 179 10.53 -15.44 6.96
C ASP A 179 10.85 -15.21 8.45
N GLU A 180 10.93 -13.97 8.89
CA GLU A 180 11.25 -13.61 10.28
C GLU A 180 10.13 -13.99 11.25
N GLY A 181 8.86 -13.88 10.84
CA GLY A 181 7.73 -14.32 11.65
C GLY A 181 7.68 -15.82 11.93
N LYS A 182 8.46 -16.64 11.23
CA LYS A 182 8.58 -18.09 11.49
C LYS A 182 9.48 -18.40 12.68
N GLU A 183 10.26 -17.46 13.15
CA GLU A 183 11.13 -17.61 14.30
C GLU A 183 10.41 -17.40 15.64
N LEU A 184 9.13 -17.02 15.58
CA LEU A 184 8.30 -16.87 16.78
C LEU A 184 7.87 -18.24 17.28
N ASP A 185 8.05 -18.48 18.58
CA ASP A 185 7.60 -19.69 19.28
C ASP A 185 6.07 -19.71 19.43
N PHE A 186 5.36 -19.86 18.32
CA PHE A 186 3.92 -20.08 18.36
C PHE A 186 3.62 -21.49 18.86
N PRO A 187 2.52 -21.66 19.65
CA PRO A 187 2.06 -22.98 20.06
C PRO A 187 1.84 -23.91 18.85
N ALA A 188 2.03 -25.21 19.07
CA ALA A 188 1.91 -26.21 18.00
C ALA A 188 0.51 -26.25 17.35
N GLU A 189 -0.51 -25.82 18.07
CA GLU A 189 -1.88 -25.68 17.57
C GLU A 189 -2.11 -24.41 16.73
N TRP A 190 -1.10 -23.53 16.63
CA TRP A 190 -1.22 -22.32 15.83
C TRP A 190 -1.29 -22.66 14.33
N PRO A 191 -2.14 -21.99 13.56
CA PRO A 191 -2.22 -22.22 12.12
C PRO A 191 -0.89 -21.87 11.45
N MET A 192 -0.14 -22.86 11.03
CA MET A 192 1.20 -22.72 10.43
C MET A 192 1.25 -21.87 9.17
N SER A 193 0.10 -21.59 8.56
CA SER A 193 -0.01 -20.73 7.36
C SER A 193 -0.05 -19.23 7.68
N TYR A 194 -0.19 -18.87 8.95
CA TYR A 194 -0.29 -17.47 9.36
C TYR A 194 1.09 -16.89 9.68
N ASN A 195 1.37 -15.73 9.13
CA ASN A 195 2.56 -14.97 9.43
C ASN A 195 2.14 -13.62 10.06
N PRO A 196 2.49 -13.35 11.33
CA PRO A 196 2.09 -12.12 12.03
C PRO A 196 2.65 -10.85 11.38
N ASP A 197 3.72 -10.95 10.60
CA ASP A 197 4.28 -9.81 9.85
C ASP A 197 3.24 -9.14 8.94
N HIS A 198 2.22 -9.89 8.48
CA HIS A 198 1.11 -9.29 7.73
C HIS A 198 0.32 -8.27 8.54
N ASN A 199 0.30 -8.38 9.85
CA ASN A 199 -0.39 -7.46 10.75
C ASN A 199 0.53 -6.37 11.32
N HIS A 200 1.73 -6.22 10.77
CA HIS A 200 2.71 -5.22 11.20
C HIS A 200 2.87 -4.12 10.12
N PRO A 201 1.93 -3.18 10.04
CA PRO A 201 2.02 -2.08 9.09
C PRO A 201 3.10 -1.08 9.48
N LEU A 202 3.59 -0.35 8.48
CA LEU A 202 4.43 0.80 8.71
C LEU A 202 3.60 1.96 9.28
N LEU A 203 4.13 2.65 10.29
CA LEU A 203 3.69 3.98 10.68
C LEU A 203 4.91 4.89 10.88
N PHE A 204 5.04 5.88 10.02
CA PHE A 204 6.08 6.89 10.10
C PHE A 204 5.44 8.28 10.23
N VAL A 205 5.88 9.06 11.21
CA VAL A 205 5.32 10.39 11.50
C VAL A 205 6.43 11.41 11.57
N LYS A 206 6.32 12.46 10.77
CA LYS A 206 7.05 13.71 10.92
C LYS A 206 6.07 14.79 11.37
N ASP A 207 6.19 15.26 12.56
CA ASP A 207 5.31 16.31 13.11
C ASP A 207 5.76 17.72 12.69
N PHE A 208 4.93 18.72 12.96
CA PHE A 208 5.28 20.13 12.76
C PHE A 208 6.56 20.47 13.49
N ASN A 209 7.44 21.23 12.84
CA ASN A 209 8.72 21.68 13.37
C ASN A 209 9.65 20.58 13.92
N ALA A 210 9.39 19.31 13.57
CA ALA A 210 10.22 18.19 14.00
C ALA A 210 11.65 18.34 13.47
N LYS A 211 12.61 18.21 14.38
CA LYS A 211 14.05 18.30 14.12
C LYS A 211 14.76 17.09 14.71
N GLY A 212 15.88 16.75 14.14
CA GLY A 212 16.74 15.69 14.67
C GLY A 212 16.69 14.39 13.87
N LYS A 213 17.17 13.32 14.50
CA LYS A 213 17.27 12.00 13.89
C LYS A 213 15.94 11.26 14.01
N LEU A 214 15.73 10.30 13.11
CA LEU A 214 14.66 9.33 13.23
C LEU A 214 14.74 8.60 14.59
N VAL A 215 13.60 8.52 15.28
CA VAL A 215 13.45 7.79 16.53
C VAL A 215 12.50 6.63 16.30
N ILE A 216 12.90 5.44 16.73
CA ILE A 216 12.02 4.27 16.74
C ILE A 216 11.21 4.32 18.03
N ASN A 217 9.88 4.34 17.89
CA ASN A 217 8.93 4.20 19.00
C ASN A 217 8.40 2.76 19.01
N ASN A 218 8.46 2.10 20.15
CA ASN A 218 7.99 0.72 20.34
C ASN A 218 6.61 0.64 21.03
N ASP A 219 5.92 1.77 21.17
CA ASP A 219 4.55 1.76 21.71
C ASP A 219 3.64 0.98 20.74
N PHE A 220 2.73 0.20 21.31
CA PHE A 220 1.74 -0.52 20.50
C PHE A 220 0.81 0.47 19.82
N MET A 221 0.81 0.45 18.49
CA MET A 221 0.03 1.34 17.63
C MET A 221 -0.79 0.54 16.63
N THR A 222 -1.88 1.12 16.19
CA THR A 222 -2.74 0.57 15.14
C THR A 222 -3.06 1.62 14.09
N ASN A 223 -3.55 1.22 12.92
CA ASN A 223 -4.02 2.17 11.91
C ASN A 223 -5.19 3.04 12.40
N ALA A 224 -5.91 2.61 13.44
CA ALA A 224 -6.98 3.40 14.07
C ALA A 224 -6.45 4.62 14.84
N ASP A 225 -5.16 4.67 15.18
CA ASP A 225 -4.53 5.82 15.85
C ASP A 225 -4.22 6.97 14.87
N VAL A 226 -4.14 6.68 13.58
CA VAL A 226 -3.72 7.64 12.54
C VAL A 226 -4.62 8.89 12.51
N PRO A 227 -5.97 8.81 12.60
CA PRO A 227 -6.81 10.00 12.66
C PRO A 227 -6.50 10.90 13.87
N ALA A 228 -6.25 10.33 15.05
CA ALA A 228 -5.90 11.10 16.25
C ALA A 228 -4.56 11.83 16.04
N ILE A 229 -3.55 11.16 15.50
CA ILE A 229 -2.26 11.76 15.14
C ILE A 229 -2.46 12.88 14.12
N ALA A 230 -3.28 12.65 13.08
CA ALA A 230 -3.48 13.61 12.00
C ALA A 230 -4.14 14.91 12.50
N PHE A 231 -5.09 14.83 13.43
CA PHE A 231 -5.84 15.98 13.93
C PHE A 231 -5.19 16.68 15.13
N LYS A 232 -4.23 16.04 15.79
CA LYS A 232 -3.57 16.57 17.00
C LYS A 232 -3.06 17.99 16.80
N GLY A 233 -3.55 18.91 17.61
CA GLY A 233 -3.17 20.33 17.58
C GLY A 233 -3.67 21.11 16.35
N ILE A 234 -4.53 20.54 15.52
CA ILE A 234 -5.13 21.18 14.34
C ILE A 234 -6.64 21.36 14.52
N VAL A 235 -7.31 20.35 15.02
CA VAL A 235 -8.76 20.33 15.20
C VAL A 235 -9.07 20.12 16.68
N GLU A 236 -9.88 21.00 17.27
CA GLU A 236 -10.40 20.80 18.61
C GLU A 236 -11.55 19.80 18.60
N ASN A 237 -11.50 18.78 19.48
CA ASN A 237 -12.52 17.76 19.65
C ASN A 237 -12.98 17.13 18.31
N PRO A 238 -12.05 16.55 17.53
CA PRO A 238 -12.41 15.96 16.26
C PRO A 238 -13.38 14.79 16.48
N VAL A 239 -14.43 14.70 15.65
CA VAL A 239 -15.47 13.68 15.75
C VAL A 239 -15.45 12.81 14.53
N ASN A 240 -15.50 11.49 14.73
CA ASN A 240 -15.64 10.51 13.65
C ASN A 240 -17.06 10.64 13.03
N PRO A 241 -17.16 11.00 11.77
CA PRO A 241 -18.45 11.28 11.13
C PRO A 241 -19.34 10.04 10.98
N PHE A 242 -18.77 8.83 11.07
CA PHE A 242 -19.51 7.58 10.94
C PHE A 242 -20.05 7.08 12.28
N THR A 243 -19.35 7.33 13.38
CA THR A 243 -19.73 6.82 14.70
C THR A 243 -20.28 7.90 15.61
N GLY A 244 -20.06 9.18 15.30
CA GLY A 244 -20.40 10.31 16.16
C GLY A 244 -19.54 10.41 17.44
N LYS A 245 -18.51 9.56 17.59
CA LYS A 245 -17.63 9.56 18.75
C LYS A 245 -16.45 10.49 18.52
N GLU A 246 -15.97 11.10 19.60
CA GLU A 246 -14.75 11.89 19.60
C GLU A 246 -13.54 11.01 19.21
N ILE A 247 -12.63 11.58 18.41
CA ILE A 247 -11.36 10.94 18.03
C ILE A 247 -10.32 11.39 19.06
N THR A 248 -9.93 10.48 19.94
CA THR A 248 -8.96 10.74 21.00
C THR A 248 -7.76 9.80 20.89
N GLU A 249 -6.63 10.24 21.44
CA GLU A 249 -5.50 9.32 21.64
C GLU A 249 -5.86 8.30 22.72
N VAL A 250 -5.67 7.03 22.42
CA VAL A 250 -5.81 5.95 23.40
C VAL A 250 -4.46 5.69 24.03
N PRO A 251 -4.36 5.62 25.37
CA PRO A 251 -3.12 5.27 26.05
C PRO A 251 -2.56 3.93 25.57
N PRO A 252 -1.24 3.75 25.43
CA PRO A 252 -0.65 2.51 24.90
C PRO A 252 -1.11 1.25 25.64
N GLU A 253 -1.27 1.32 26.96
CA GLU A 253 -1.71 0.22 27.83
C GLU A 253 -3.18 -0.19 27.64
N GLU A 254 -3.99 0.69 27.06
CA GLU A 254 -5.41 0.44 26.75
C GLU A 254 -5.61 -0.01 25.29
N LYS A 255 -4.57 0.10 24.47
CA LYS A 255 -4.66 -0.23 23.05
C LYS A 255 -4.76 -1.75 22.85
N LYS A 256 -5.65 -2.11 21.96
CA LYS A 256 -5.79 -3.48 21.45
C LYS A 256 -6.22 -3.46 20.01
N ALA A 257 -5.81 -4.49 19.29
CA ALA A 257 -6.24 -4.74 17.93
C ALA A 257 -6.89 -6.11 17.81
N SER A 258 -7.89 -6.24 16.97
CA SER A 258 -8.48 -7.55 16.65
C SER A 258 -8.00 -7.96 15.27
N GLY A 259 -7.37 -9.12 15.20
CA GLY A 259 -6.89 -9.74 13.98
C GLY A 259 -7.59 -11.05 13.70
N ILE A 260 -7.64 -11.41 12.43
CA ILE A 260 -8.18 -12.70 11.98
C ILE A 260 -7.01 -13.62 11.72
N VAL A 261 -7.00 -14.75 12.41
CA VAL A 261 -6.06 -15.84 12.17
C VAL A 261 -6.85 -17.03 11.67
N THR A 262 -6.73 -17.32 10.39
CA THR A 262 -7.50 -18.40 9.79
C THR A 262 -6.71 -19.10 8.69
N THR A 263 -6.94 -20.41 8.59
CA THR A 263 -6.50 -21.23 7.46
C THR A 263 -7.47 -21.19 6.29
N HIS A 264 -8.63 -20.53 6.46
CA HIS A 264 -9.68 -20.50 5.46
C HIS A 264 -9.46 -19.41 4.44
N ASN A 265 -9.84 -19.68 3.21
CA ASN A 265 -9.84 -18.67 2.15
C ASN A 265 -11.11 -17.80 2.28
N TRP A 266 -10.93 -16.52 2.61
CA TRP A 266 -11.99 -15.54 2.83
C TRP A 266 -12.61 -14.99 1.55
N ARG A 267 -12.23 -15.47 0.39
CA ARG A 267 -12.90 -15.11 -0.86
C ARG A 267 -14.30 -15.71 -0.88
N PRO A 268 -15.28 -15.04 -1.53
CA PRO A 268 -16.59 -15.61 -1.76
C PRO A 268 -16.47 -17.02 -2.34
N GLY A 269 -17.06 -18.02 -1.68
CA GLY A 269 -16.94 -19.43 -2.04
C GLY A 269 -15.68 -20.14 -1.60
N GLY A 270 -14.64 -19.45 -1.16
CA GLY A 270 -13.37 -20.06 -0.76
C GLY A 270 -13.48 -20.94 0.49
N ASN A 271 -14.35 -20.60 1.42
CA ASN A 271 -14.68 -21.37 2.61
C ASN A 271 -15.95 -22.25 2.42
N GLY A 272 -16.50 -22.30 1.22
CA GLY A 272 -17.74 -23.04 0.91
C GLY A 272 -19.03 -22.42 1.42
N LEU A 273 -18.97 -21.27 2.09
CA LEU A 273 -20.12 -20.66 2.75
C LEU A 273 -20.72 -19.45 2.02
N TYR A 274 -20.04 -18.89 1.04
CA TYR A 274 -20.43 -17.65 0.34
C TYR A 274 -20.83 -16.49 1.28
N THR A 275 -20.24 -16.47 2.47
CA THR A 275 -20.51 -15.45 3.49
C THR A 275 -19.21 -14.79 3.92
N PHE A 276 -19.30 -13.51 4.31
CA PHE A 276 -18.20 -12.77 4.91
C PHE A 276 -18.15 -12.92 6.45
N LYS A 277 -18.81 -13.95 6.99
CA LYS A 277 -18.76 -14.19 8.43
C LYS A 277 -17.47 -14.94 8.78
N VAL A 278 -16.69 -14.30 9.63
CA VAL A 278 -15.52 -14.93 10.24
C VAL A 278 -15.98 -15.73 11.44
N PRO A 279 -15.68 -17.03 11.55
CA PRO A 279 -15.96 -17.80 12.77
C PRO A 279 -15.34 -17.14 13.99
N GLU A 280 -16.03 -17.16 15.11
CA GLU A 280 -15.55 -16.52 16.34
C GLU A 280 -14.18 -17.06 16.79
N ASN A 281 -13.93 -18.32 16.53
CA ASN A 281 -12.68 -19.00 16.86
C ASN A 281 -11.47 -18.55 15.99
N ASP A 282 -11.70 -17.84 14.90
CA ASP A 282 -10.65 -17.34 14.00
C ASP A 282 -10.22 -15.91 14.34
N TRP A 283 -10.83 -15.30 15.37
CA TRP A 283 -10.48 -13.99 15.87
C TRP A 283 -9.52 -14.07 17.05
N TYR A 284 -8.60 -13.13 17.09
CA TYR A 284 -7.70 -12.89 18.21
C TYR A 284 -7.65 -11.41 18.53
N THR A 285 -7.56 -11.10 19.81
CA THR A 285 -7.28 -9.76 20.30
C THR A 285 -5.82 -9.71 20.72
N ILE A 286 -5.10 -8.71 20.22
CA ILE A 286 -3.66 -8.51 20.41
C ILE A 286 -3.46 -7.21 21.16
N LYS A 287 -2.52 -7.18 22.09
CA LYS A 287 -2.10 -5.99 22.85
C LYS A 287 -0.58 -5.95 22.97
N GLU A 288 -0.03 -4.80 23.34
CA GLU A 288 1.38 -4.60 23.67
C GLU A 288 2.35 -4.96 22.52
N ASN A 289 2.68 -6.23 22.35
CA ASN A 289 3.66 -6.68 21.37
C ASN A 289 3.08 -7.77 20.45
N LEU A 290 2.97 -7.46 19.17
CA LEU A 290 2.49 -8.37 18.15
C LEU A 290 3.36 -9.64 18.04
N PHE A 291 4.66 -9.53 18.30
CA PHE A 291 5.62 -10.62 18.18
C PHE A 291 5.80 -11.44 19.44
N ASP A 292 5.00 -11.21 20.47
CA ASP A 292 4.92 -12.05 21.68
C ASP A 292 3.55 -12.71 21.76
N PHE A 293 3.52 -14.04 21.57
CA PHE A 293 2.26 -14.78 21.56
C PHE A 293 1.49 -14.70 22.89
N ASN A 294 2.15 -14.43 24.02
CA ASN A 294 1.50 -14.21 25.30
C ASN A 294 0.56 -12.99 25.30
N ASN A 295 0.73 -12.09 24.33
CA ASN A 295 -0.13 -10.92 24.13
C ASN A 295 -1.34 -11.18 23.23
N TRP A 296 -1.53 -12.44 22.81
CA TRP A 296 -2.62 -12.84 21.94
C TRP A 296 -3.70 -13.56 22.74
N GLU A 297 -4.90 -13.04 22.72
CA GLU A 297 -6.07 -13.62 23.37
C GLU A 297 -7.10 -14.05 22.32
N LYS A 298 -7.60 -15.29 22.43
CA LYS A 298 -8.61 -15.80 21.50
C LYS A 298 -9.93 -15.08 21.66
N GLY A 299 -10.57 -14.74 20.55
CA GLY A 299 -11.83 -14.01 20.48
C GLY A 299 -11.67 -12.50 20.36
N ILE A 300 -12.80 -11.82 20.13
CA ILE A 300 -12.91 -10.36 20.14
C ILE A 300 -13.22 -9.91 21.57
N LYS A 301 -12.39 -9.02 22.12
CA LYS A 301 -12.58 -8.50 23.48
C LYS A 301 -12.60 -6.98 23.53
#